data_079fcbaa90a116a4ce46cbc87fdd5deb
#
_entry.id   079fcbaa90a116a4ce46cbc87fdd5deb
#
_cell.length_a   1.000
_cell.length_b   1.000
_cell.length_c   1.000
_cell.angle_alpha   90.00
_cell.angle_beta   90.00
_cell.angle_gamma   90.00
#
_symmetry.space_group_name_H-M   'P 1'
#
loop_
_entity.id
_entity.type
_entity.pdbx_description
1 polymer ?
#
loop_
_entity_poly.entity_id
_entity_poly.type
_entity_poly.pdbx_seq_one_letter_code
_entity_poly.pdbx_strand_id
1 'polypeptide(L)'
;MEYLLTGKEMTECDRYTWETIGIPALVLMERAALGLVEEIRKDCPVSMPVLAICGRGNNGADALAAGRLLTDAGYQVRFLRLPGKVPEGSSLQTQLRILDAYGLPVEEYNPGCSMLNDFAPAVLIDGIFGTGLSREVTGAAADLIHEINEYRDRTGKYRRSLVYAVDIPSGISAENGQVMGCAVRCDKTVTFAYYKRGHYYYPGTLYCGQTIRKEIGITDRSLAAKPGMFTLSADELRAMIPPRDSGGNKGTFGKVLVIAGTAGMCGAAVLCARACLRSGAGMVKIFTREENRIILQTALPEAMISTYSAGEREILREKMTDDLAWADVAVCGPGLGRDRDASFIVRALLDAAAAEETPVRGLVLDADALWLVGRHSGLSRLLQKRNPACACIMTPHPGELAALMDCTVGELDQDRSVPGRETAALYRAVVCCKDARTAVVVPGRDEVFLNVFGNSGMATAGSGDVLAGMAGAFLALGCDADKAAVAAVGLHGAAGDLCAREIGESGMIAGDIADRIPRTLQGDRS
;
A
#
# COMPACT_ATOMS: atom_id res chain seq x y z
N MET A 1 -0.05 13.30 5.92
CA MET A 1 -0.49 12.80 4.59
C MET A 1 0.63 12.99 3.60
N GLU A 2 1.00 11.93 2.85
CA GLU A 2 2.07 11.94 1.87
C GLU A 2 1.48 11.61 0.49
N TYR A 3 1.68 12.48 -0.49
CA TYR A 3 1.26 12.20 -1.86
C TYR A 3 2.21 11.24 -2.57
N LEU A 4 1.63 10.39 -3.42
CA LEU A 4 2.34 9.42 -4.26
C LEU A 4 2.15 9.83 -5.72
N LEU A 5 3.18 10.42 -6.32
CA LEU A 5 3.11 10.97 -7.66
C LEU A 5 3.46 9.92 -8.72
N THR A 6 2.88 10.06 -9.89
CA THR A 6 3.39 9.46 -11.12
C THR A 6 4.64 10.20 -11.58
N GLY A 7 5.42 9.61 -12.47
CA GLY A 7 6.55 10.31 -13.11
C GLY A 7 6.10 11.55 -13.88
N LYS A 8 4.91 11.49 -14.50
CA LYS A 8 4.32 12.63 -15.21
C LYS A 8 3.94 13.76 -14.25
N GLU A 9 3.23 13.46 -13.15
CA GLU A 9 2.88 14.45 -12.12
C GLU A 9 4.13 15.09 -11.52
N MET A 10 5.21 14.29 -11.29
CA MET A 10 6.47 14.83 -10.79
C MET A 10 7.14 15.77 -11.81
N THR A 11 7.15 15.40 -13.09
CA THR A 11 7.70 16.25 -14.16
C THR A 11 6.94 17.58 -14.26
N GLU A 12 5.62 17.58 -14.10
CA GLU A 12 4.81 18.80 -14.08
C GLU A 12 5.13 19.66 -12.85
N CYS A 13 5.33 19.03 -11.69
CA CYS A 13 5.71 19.68 -10.44
C CYS A 13 7.09 20.37 -10.55
N ASP A 14 8.06 19.66 -11.12
CA ASP A 14 9.38 20.19 -11.41
C ASP A 14 9.28 21.41 -12.35
N ARG A 15 8.58 21.25 -13.49
CA ARG A 15 8.40 22.30 -14.49
C ARG A 15 7.73 23.54 -13.87
N TYR A 16 6.66 23.39 -13.11
CA TYR A 16 5.99 24.48 -12.45
C TYR A 16 6.92 25.22 -11.47
N THR A 17 7.78 24.47 -10.77
CA THR A 17 8.73 25.04 -9.82
C THR A 17 9.76 25.92 -10.50
N TRP A 18 10.35 25.50 -11.64
CA TRP A 18 11.35 26.33 -12.29
C TRP A 18 10.76 27.38 -13.24
N GLU A 19 9.64 27.13 -13.94
CA GLU A 19 9.06 28.08 -14.90
C GLU A 19 8.17 29.12 -14.22
N THR A 20 7.38 28.74 -13.21
CA THR A 20 6.37 29.60 -12.59
C THR A 20 6.83 30.17 -11.26
N ILE A 21 7.35 29.32 -10.36
CA ILE A 21 7.86 29.77 -9.06
C ILE A 21 9.24 30.45 -9.23
N GLY A 22 10.03 30.04 -10.22
CA GLY A 22 11.31 30.66 -10.59
C GLY A 22 12.51 30.12 -9.82
N ILE A 23 12.43 28.96 -9.17
CA ILE A 23 13.58 28.30 -8.53
C ILE A 23 14.39 27.59 -9.64
N PRO A 24 15.66 27.96 -9.89
CA PRO A 24 16.44 27.35 -10.95
C PRO A 24 16.65 25.84 -10.75
N ALA A 25 16.56 25.05 -11.83
CA ALA A 25 16.71 23.59 -11.78
C ALA A 25 18.04 23.15 -11.13
N LEU A 26 19.14 23.88 -11.35
CA LEU A 26 20.44 23.60 -10.70
C LEU A 26 20.42 23.75 -9.19
N VAL A 27 19.57 24.63 -8.63
CA VAL A 27 19.42 24.79 -7.18
C VAL A 27 18.72 23.56 -6.60
N LEU A 28 17.66 23.07 -7.27
CA LEU A 28 16.96 21.85 -6.87
C LEU A 28 17.89 20.63 -6.94
N MET A 29 18.67 20.52 -8.02
CA MET A 29 19.66 19.47 -8.21
C MET A 29 20.74 19.45 -7.12
N GLU A 30 21.30 20.59 -6.77
CA GLU A 30 22.32 20.67 -5.70
C GLU A 30 21.72 20.24 -4.35
N ARG A 31 20.47 20.61 -4.07
CA ARG A 31 19.77 20.16 -2.86
C ARG A 31 19.47 18.66 -2.87
N ALA A 32 19.12 18.10 -4.03
CA ALA A 32 18.93 16.67 -4.22
C ALA A 32 20.23 15.90 -3.95
N ALA A 33 21.33 16.37 -4.55
CA ALA A 33 22.66 15.81 -4.34
C ALA A 33 23.10 15.86 -2.87
N LEU A 34 22.88 16.99 -2.18
CA LEU A 34 23.16 17.14 -0.74
C LEU A 34 22.33 16.14 0.09
N GLY A 35 21.04 15.96 -0.23
CA GLY A 35 20.17 14.98 0.44
C GLY A 35 20.67 13.54 0.27
N LEU A 36 21.15 13.18 -0.91
CA LEU A 36 21.76 11.85 -1.17
C LEU A 36 23.06 11.68 -0.40
N VAL A 37 23.94 12.67 -0.43
CA VAL A 37 25.23 12.68 0.28
C VAL A 37 25.02 12.54 1.80
N GLU A 38 24.03 13.23 2.36
CA GLU A 38 23.66 13.10 3.76
C GLU A 38 23.34 11.64 4.13
N GLU A 39 22.55 10.93 3.32
CA GLU A 39 22.19 9.54 3.59
C GLU A 39 23.38 8.59 3.41
N ILE A 40 24.22 8.80 2.40
CA ILE A 40 25.45 8.01 2.23
C ILE A 40 26.38 8.17 3.44
N ARG A 41 26.57 9.40 3.93
CA ARG A 41 27.45 9.69 5.07
C ARG A 41 26.97 9.11 6.39
N LYS A 42 25.68 8.88 6.56
CA LYS A 42 25.13 8.20 7.75
C LYS A 42 25.55 6.72 7.83
N ASP A 43 25.65 6.07 6.67
CA ASP A 43 25.88 4.63 6.60
C ASP A 43 27.31 4.25 6.25
N CYS A 44 28.02 5.14 5.55
CA CYS A 44 29.29 4.83 4.89
C CYS A 44 30.40 5.75 5.39
N PRO A 45 31.43 5.22 6.06
CA PRO A 45 32.61 6.00 6.43
C PRO A 45 33.39 6.44 5.19
N VAL A 46 34.16 7.54 5.31
CA VAL A 46 34.95 8.16 4.24
C VAL A 46 35.92 7.17 3.55
N SER A 47 36.36 6.12 4.25
CA SER A 47 37.24 5.09 3.71
C SER A 47 36.59 4.16 2.67
N MET A 48 35.26 4.24 2.48
CA MET A 48 34.56 3.44 1.48
C MET A 48 34.66 4.10 0.11
N PRO A 49 35.25 3.43 -0.91
CA PRO A 49 35.34 3.96 -2.25
C PRO A 49 33.96 4.00 -2.92
N VAL A 50 33.66 5.07 -3.63
CA VAL A 50 32.36 5.36 -4.24
C VAL A 50 32.45 5.35 -5.76
N LEU A 51 31.51 4.68 -6.44
CA LEU A 51 31.34 4.77 -7.88
C LEU A 51 30.01 5.49 -8.18
N ALA A 52 30.09 6.68 -8.77
CA ALA A 52 28.92 7.42 -9.24
C ALA A 52 28.64 7.06 -10.70
N ILE A 53 27.48 6.46 -10.96
CA ILE A 53 27.08 5.98 -12.29
C ILE A 53 26.00 6.89 -12.83
N CYS A 54 26.22 7.50 -14.00
CA CYS A 54 25.28 8.45 -14.57
C CYS A 54 24.76 8.03 -15.96
N GLY A 55 23.48 8.23 -16.14
CA GLY A 55 22.81 8.20 -17.43
C GLY A 55 22.90 9.54 -18.16
N ARG A 56 22.02 9.72 -19.16
CA ARG A 56 22.04 10.89 -20.07
C ARG A 56 21.06 12.01 -19.65
N GLY A 57 20.32 11.83 -18.55
CA GLY A 57 19.30 12.76 -18.07
C GLY A 57 19.67 13.46 -16.76
N ASN A 58 18.66 14.11 -16.16
CA ASN A 58 18.81 14.83 -14.88
C ASN A 58 19.23 13.92 -13.73
N ASN A 59 18.71 12.68 -13.69
CA ASN A 59 19.10 11.69 -12.67
C ASN A 59 20.61 11.42 -12.66
N GLY A 60 21.22 11.35 -13.89
CA GLY A 60 22.66 11.24 -14.02
C GLY A 60 23.40 12.49 -13.56
N ALA A 61 22.85 13.66 -13.79
CA ALA A 61 23.42 14.91 -13.31
C ALA A 61 23.40 15.00 -11.77
N ASP A 62 22.31 14.55 -11.13
CA ASP A 62 22.21 14.45 -9.65
C ASP A 62 23.29 13.51 -9.09
N ALA A 63 23.52 12.35 -9.75
CA ALA A 63 24.57 11.41 -9.34
C ALA A 63 25.98 12.02 -9.45
N LEU A 64 26.27 12.78 -10.54
CA LEU A 64 27.54 13.47 -10.69
C LEU A 64 27.74 14.56 -9.64
N ALA A 65 26.70 15.36 -9.36
CA ALA A 65 26.74 16.37 -8.31
C ALA A 65 27.01 15.75 -6.91
N ALA A 66 26.34 14.65 -6.60
CA ALA A 66 26.53 13.92 -5.36
C ALA A 66 27.97 13.35 -5.26
N GLY A 67 28.48 12.76 -6.36
CA GLY A 67 29.86 12.27 -6.41
C GLY A 67 30.88 13.38 -6.18
N ARG A 68 30.70 14.56 -6.75
CA ARG A 68 31.54 15.75 -6.53
C ARG A 68 31.53 16.16 -5.05
N LEU A 69 30.35 16.27 -4.46
CA LEU A 69 30.20 16.62 -3.03
C LEU A 69 30.84 15.59 -2.10
N LEU A 70 30.76 14.30 -2.44
CA LEU A 70 31.46 13.25 -1.69
C LEU A 70 33.00 13.38 -1.85
N THR A 71 33.50 13.76 -3.02
CA THR A 71 34.93 14.03 -3.22
C THR A 71 35.39 15.19 -2.32
N ASP A 72 34.63 16.28 -2.27
CA ASP A 72 34.89 17.41 -1.37
C ASP A 72 34.83 17.00 0.13
N ALA A 73 34.01 16.00 0.44
CA ALA A 73 33.94 15.41 1.79
C ALA A 73 35.05 14.39 2.10
N GLY A 74 36.00 14.16 1.18
CA GLY A 74 37.18 13.32 1.33
C GLY A 74 37.03 11.87 0.91
N TYR A 75 35.89 11.47 0.30
CA TYR A 75 35.74 10.13 -0.26
C TYR A 75 36.57 9.95 -1.53
N GLN A 76 37.03 8.71 -1.75
CA GLN A 76 37.59 8.31 -3.03
C GLN A 76 36.45 8.02 -3.99
N VAL A 77 36.22 8.90 -5.00
CA VAL A 77 35.12 8.77 -5.94
C VAL A 77 35.63 8.58 -7.37
N ARG A 78 35.03 7.63 -8.11
CA ARG A 78 35.16 7.52 -9.56
C ARG A 78 33.80 7.72 -10.22
N PHE A 79 33.83 8.14 -11.47
CA PHE A 79 32.64 8.49 -12.24
C PHE A 79 32.57 7.66 -13.52
N LEU A 80 31.40 7.05 -13.76
CA LEU A 80 31.10 6.23 -14.93
C LEU A 80 29.84 6.74 -15.61
N ARG A 81 29.90 7.05 -16.90
CA ARG A 81 28.73 7.47 -17.65
C ARG A 81 28.33 6.47 -18.74
N LEU A 82 27.03 6.36 -19.02
CA LEU A 82 26.57 5.62 -20.19
C LEU A 82 27.03 6.30 -21.48
N PRO A 83 27.41 5.50 -22.51
CA PRO A 83 27.83 6.03 -23.79
C PRO A 83 26.73 6.81 -24.50
N GLY A 84 27.11 7.81 -25.29
CA GLY A 84 26.22 8.55 -26.14
C GLY A 84 26.27 10.06 -25.98
N LYS A 85 25.48 10.76 -26.82
CA LYS A 85 25.49 12.22 -26.91
C LYS A 85 24.89 12.85 -25.64
N VAL A 86 25.61 13.82 -25.09
CA VAL A 86 25.13 14.69 -24.00
C VAL A 86 24.32 15.82 -24.62
N PRO A 87 23.05 16.06 -24.16
CA PRO A 87 22.26 17.15 -24.71
C PRO A 87 22.90 18.52 -24.39
N GLU A 88 22.97 19.38 -25.35
CA GLU A 88 23.51 20.74 -25.18
C GLU A 88 22.61 21.57 -24.25
N GLY A 89 23.21 22.37 -23.36
CA GLY A 89 22.50 23.18 -22.38
C GLY A 89 21.86 22.39 -21.23
N SER A 90 22.03 21.06 -21.19
CA SER A 90 21.47 20.22 -20.13
C SER A 90 22.20 20.38 -18.79
N SER A 91 21.50 20.03 -17.71
CA SER A 91 22.10 19.95 -16.38
C SER A 91 23.27 18.96 -16.34
N LEU A 92 23.18 17.85 -17.07
CA LEU A 92 24.27 16.88 -17.22
C LEU A 92 25.52 17.52 -17.82
N GLN A 93 25.36 18.29 -18.91
CA GLN A 93 26.50 19.02 -19.51
C GLN A 93 27.14 19.99 -18.52
N THR A 94 26.32 20.66 -17.71
CA THR A 94 26.80 21.58 -16.67
C THR A 94 27.62 20.84 -15.63
N GLN A 95 27.14 19.70 -15.12
CA GLN A 95 27.85 18.91 -14.11
C GLN A 95 29.17 18.31 -14.68
N LEU A 96 29.17 17.86 -15.93
CA LEU A 96 30.40 17.38 -16.58
C LEU A 96 31.46 18.48 -16.69
N ARG A 97 31.08 19.74 -17.03
CA ARG A 97 32.01 20.88 -17.02
C ARG A 97 32.55 21.23 -15.65
N ILE A 98 31.70 21.10 -14.60
CA ILE A 98 32.14 21.31 -13.22
C ILE A 98 33.15 20.23 -12.82
N LEU A 99 32.89 18.95 -13.10
CA LEU A 99 33.83 17.87 -12.81
C LEU A 99 35.18 18.04 -13.53
N ASP A 100 35.16 18.47 -14.81
CA ASP A 100 36.36 18.79 -15.57
C ASP A 100 37.17 19.90 -14.90
N ALA A 101 36.52 20.99 -14.48
CA ALA A 101 37.16 22.09 -13.75
C ALA A 101 37.73 21.65 -12.36
N TYR A 102 37.19 20.60 -11.75
CA TYR A 102 37.72 19.97 -10.54
C TYR A 102 38.84 18.96 -10.82
N GLY A 103 39.14 18.68 -12.09
CA GLY A 103 40.11 17.65 -12.48
C GLY A 103 39.65 16.23 -12.20
N LEU A 104 38.33 16.00 -12.15
CA LEU A 104 37.70 14.71 -11.87
C LEU A 104 37.26 14.05 -13.19
N PRO A 105 37.99 13.03 -13.68
CA PRO A 105 37.65 12.39 -14.95
C PRO A 105 36.37 11.56 -14.85
N VAL A 106 35.56 11.61 -15.92
CA VAL A 106 34.37 10.79 -16.07
C VAL A 106 34.61 9.78 -17.19
N GLU A 107 34.68 8.51 -16.85
CA GLU A 107 34.92 7.42 -17.80
C GLU A 107 33.62 7.03 -18.51
N GLU A 108 33.74 6.63 -19.79
CA GLU A 108 32.60 6.13 -20.55
C GLU A 108 32.50 4.61 -20.41
N TYR A 109 31.27 4.11 -20.10
CA TYR A 109 31.03 2.70 -20.00
C TYR A 109 31.17 2.01 -21.36
N ASN A 110 31.94 0.95 -21.39
CA ASN A 110 32.01 -0.01 -22.46
C ASN A 110 31.74 -1.40 -21.91
N PRO A 111 30.90 -2.23 -22.55
CA PRO A 111 30.61 -3.58 -22.06
C PRO A 111 31.91 -4.37 -21.81
N GLY A 112 32.00 -4.98 -20.61
CA GLY A 112 33.22 -5.68 -20.18
C GLY A 112 34.30 -4.76 -19.61
N CYS A 113 34.03 -3.47 -19.36
CA CYS A 113 34.97 -2.62 -18.63
C CYS A 113 35.19 -3.17 -17.23
N SER A 114 36.48 -3.19 -16.80
CA SER A 114 36.85 -3.79 -15.50
C SER A 114 36.62 -2.86 -14.31
N MET A 115 36.02 -1.68 -14.48
CA MET A 115 35.94 -0.65 -13.43
C MET A 115 35.33 -1.16 -12.12
N LEU A 116 34.25 -1.93 -12.15
CA LEU A 116 33.65 -2.52 -10.97
C LEU A 116 34.62 -3.49 -10.25
N ASN A 117 35.43 -4.22 -11.02
CA ASN A 117 36.41 -5.17 -10.46
C ASN A 117 37.70 -4.48 -10.00
N ASP A 118 38.25 -3.57 -10.80
CA ASP A 118 39.55 -2.92 -10.53
C ASP A 118 39.46 -1.87 -9.44
N PHE A 119 38.38 -1.11 -9.40
CA PHE A 119 38.14 -0.10 -8.36
C PHE A 119 37.53 -0.70 -7.09
N ALA A 120 36.78 -1.80 -7.23
CA ALA A 120 36.09 -2.50 -6.14
C ALA A 120 35.27 -1.55 -5.23
N PRO A 121 34.29 -0.80 -5.77
CA PRO A 121 33.53 0.18 -5.01
C PRO A 121 32.77 -0.49 -3.85
N ALA A 122 32.76 0.19 -2.70
CA ALA A 122 31.94 -0.21 -1.55
C ALA A 122 30.58 0.51 -1.54
N VAL A 123 30.46 1.61 -2.32
CA VAL A 123 29.21 2.36 -2.52
C VAL A 123 29.02 2.58 -4.01
N LEU A 124 27.84 2.25 -4.52
CA LEU A 124 27.43 2.56 -5.90
C LEU A 124 26.25 3.54 -5.83
N ILE A 125 26.33 4.59 -6.65
CA ILE A 125 25.25 5.55 -6.85
C ILE A 125 24.65 5.27 -8.23
N ASP A 126 23.40 4.80 -8.23
CA ASP A 126 22.63 4.54 -9.44
C ASP A 126 21.87 5.79 -9.87
N GLY A 127 22.41 6.50 -10.85
CA GLY A 127 21.79 7.64 -11.53
C GLY A 127 21.57 7.39 -13.04
N ILE A 128 21.39 6.12 -13.47
CA ILE A 128 21.27 5.78 -14.89
C ILE A 128 19.94 6.31 -15.45
N PHE A 129 18.81 5.94 -14.83
CA PHE A 129 17.47 6.38 -15.20
C PHE A 129 16.70 6.86 -13.98
N GLY A 130 15.85 7.87 -14.16
CA GLY A 130 14.93 8.39 -13.15
C GLY A 130 13.47 8.22 -13.58
N THR A 131 12.60 9.10 -13.08
CA THR A 131 11.13 9.07 -13.27
C THR A 131 10.68 9.18 -14.74
N GLY A 132 11.53 9.65 -15.64
CA GLY A 132 11.21 9.78 -17.07
C GLY A 132 11.34 8.49 -17.89
N LEU A 133 11.63 7.33 -17.27
CA LEU A 133 11.75 6.06 -17.98
C LEU A 133 10.39 5.59 -18.49
N SER A 134 10.24 5.49 -19.83
CA SER A 134 8.96 5.15 -20.48
C SER A 134 9.06 3.97 -21.46
N ARG A 135 10.23 3.34 -21.59
CA ARG A 135 10.48 2.22 -22.48
C ARG A 135 11.41 1.21 -21.84
N GLU A 136 11.40 -0.01 -22.36
CA GLU A 136 12.30 -1.07 -21.89
C GLU A 136 13.78 -0.67 -22.00
N VAL A 137 14.53 -1.04 -20.99
CA VAL A 137 15.98 -0.86 -20.91
C VAL A 137 16.65 -1.95 -21.73
N THR A 138 17.48 -1.53 -22.69
CA THR A 138 18.20 -2.43 -23.61
C THR A 138 19.63 -1.95 -23.86
N GLY A 139 20.46 -2.80 -24.49
CA GLY A 139 21.85 -2.49 -24.89
C GLY A 139 22.74 -2.14 -23.70
N ALA A 140 23.70 -1.25 -23.89
CA ALA A 140 24.71 -0.90 -22.89
C ALA A 140 24.16 -0.54 -21.51
N ALA A 141 22.96 0.01 -21.43
CA ALA A 141 22.31 0.28 -20.15
C ALA A 141 21.86 -1.01 -19.44
N ALA A 142 21.30 -1.95 -20.19
CA ALA A 142 20.93 -3.25 -19.64
C ALA A 142 22.17 -4.04 -19.20
N ASP A 143 23.22 -4.05 -20.01
CA ASP A 143 24.48 -4.71 -19.69
C ASP A 143 25.06 -4.16 -18.38
N LEU A 144 25.11 -2.82 -18.22
CA LEU A 144 25.59 -2.18 -16.99
C LEU A 144 24.71 -2.52 -15.77
N ILE A 145 23.40 -2.52 -15.91
CA ILE A 145 22.49 -2.91 -14.82
C ILE A 145 22.74 -4.36 -14.37
N HIS A 146 22.94 -5.28 -15.33
CA HIS A 146 23.27 -6.67 -15.01
C HIS A 146 24.61 -6.78 -14.29
N GLU A 147 25.65 -6.07 -14.76
CA GLU A 147 26.98 -6.03 -14.13
C GLU A 147 26.91 -5.47 -12.69
N ILE A 148 26.11 -4.40 -12.44
CA ILE A 148 25.89 -3.85 -11.09
C ILE A 148 25.25 -4.91 -10.18
N ASN A 149 24.19 -5.57 -10.65
CA ASN A 149 23.50 -6.59 -9.85
C ASN A 149 24.38 -7.81 -9.57
N GLU A 150 25.14 -8.28 -10.55
CA GLU A 150 26.12 -9.36 -10.38
C GLU A 150 27.24 -8.98 -9.40
N TYR A 151 27.77 -7.75 -9.51
CA TYR A 151 28.77 -7.23 -8.59
C TYR A 151 28.23 -7.18 -7.15
N ARG A 152 27.02 -6.68 -6.95
CA ARG A 152 26.33 -6.64 -5.66
C ARG A 152 26.17 -8.04 -5.07
N ASP A 153 25.71 -9.02 -5.86
CA ASP A 153 25.49 -10.40 -5.39
C ASP A 153 26.79 -11.09 -5.00
N ARG A 154 27.85 -10.88 -5.78
CA ARG A 154 29.16 -11.44 -5.52
C ARG A 154 29.82 -10.84 -4.27
N THR A 155 29.73 -9.53 -4.11
CA THR A 155 30.34 -8.83 -2.96
C THR A 155 29.56 -9.01 -1.67
N GLY A 156 28.24 -9.18 -1.75
CA GLY A 156 27.37 -9.41 -0.61
C GLY A 156 27.73 -10.62 0.26
N LYS A 157 28.53 -11.57 -0.25
CA LYS A 157 29.05 -12.72 0.51
C LYS A 157 30.27 -12.40 1.38
N TYR A 158 31.09 -11.41 1.02
CA TYR A 158 32.39 -11.16 1.64
C TYR A 158 32.59 -9.72 2.13
N ARG A 159 32.06 -8.74 1.39
CA ARG A 159 32.15 -7.31 1.68
C ARG A 159 30.94 -6.63 1.07
N ARG A 160 29.96 -6.29 1.89
CA ARG A 160 28.70 -5.71 1.43
C ARG A 160 28.95 -4.39 0.70
N SER A 161 28.71 -4.37 -0.62
CA SER A 161 28.60 -3.13 -1.37
C SER A 161 27.18 -2.60 -1.25
N LEU A 162 27.04 -1.31 -0.93
CA LEU A 162 25.74 -0.64 -0.81
C LEU A 162 25.40 0.08 -2.11
N VAL A 163 24.18 -0.11 -2.61
CA VAL A 163 23.67 0.53 -3.80
C VAL A 163 22.60 1.56 -3.43
N TYR A 164 22.85 2.81 -3.77
CA TYR A 164 21.94 3.93 -3.57
C TYR A 164 21.32 4.36 -4.89
N ALA A 165 20.00 4.30 -5.02
CA ALA A 165 19.31 4.89 -6.15
C ALA A 165 19.10 6.39 -5.96
N VAL A 166 19.35 7.13 -7.02
CA VAL A 166 18.95 8.53 -7.16
C VAL A 166 17.49 8.56 -7.61
N ASP A 167 16.64 9.07 -6.77
CA ASP A 167 15.20 9.27 -6.97
C ASP A 167 14.37 7.98 -7.11
N ILE A 168 14.71 7.07 -8.03
CA ILE A 168 14.08 5.76 -8.22
C ILE A 168 15.10 4.78 -8.80
N PRO A 169 15.10 3.48 -8.45
CA PRO A 169 16.00 2.51 -9.04
C PRO A 169 15.89 2.48 -10.57
N SER A 170 17.03 2.53 -11.25
CA SER A 170 17.08 2.50 -12.71
C SER A 170 16.43 1.22 -13.23
N GLY A 171 15.48 1.39 -14.15
CA GLY A 171 14.69 0.29 -14.72
C GLY A 171 13.32 0.10 -14.07
N ILE A 172 12.97 0.82 -13.00
CA ILE A 172 11.64 0.80 -12.39
C ILE A 172 10.78 1.94 -12.94
N SER A 173 9.56 1.62 -13.36
CA SER A 173 8.56 2.60 -13.77
C SER A 173 8.05 3.39 -12.56
N ALA A 174 8.15 4.72 -12.61
CA ALA A 174 7.60 5.60 -11.58
C ALA A 174 6.06 5.59 -11.54
N GLU A 175 5.41 5.19 -12.64
CA GLU A 175 3.95 5.16 -12.78
C GLU A 175 3.32 4.00 -11.99
N ASN A 176 3.88 2.79 -12.11
CA ASN A 176 3.23 1.55 -11.68
C ASN A 176 4.19 0.51 -11.07
N GLY A 177 5.47 0.84 -10.88
CA GLY A 177 6.45 -0.07 -10.28
C GLY A 177 6.88 -1.25 -11.15
N GLN A 178 6.50 -1.30 -12.42
CA GLN A 178 6.91 -2.38 -13.31
C GLN A 178 8.40 -2.30 -13.63
N VAL A 179 9.04 -3.47 -13.79
CA VAL A 179 10.40 -3.59 -14.28
C VAL A 179 10.39 -3.40 -15.79
N MET A 180 11.07 -2.37 -16.26
CA MET A 180 11.16 -2.02 -17.67
C MET A 180 12.33 -2.77 -18.35
N GLY A 181 12.17 -4.09 -18.53
CA GLY A 181 13.19 -5.01 -19.05
C GLY A 181 14.12 -5.51 -17.96
N CYS A 182 14.95 -4.65 -17.38
CA CYS A 182 15.79 -4.96 -16.21
C CYS A 182 15.88 -3.74 -15.28
N ALA A 183 16.24 -3.97 -14.01
CA ALA A 183 16.35 -2.92 -13.01
C ALA A 183 17.49 -3.16 -12.01
N VAL A 184 18.05 -2.09 -11.48
CA VAL A 184 19.05 -2.13 -10.41
C VAL A 184 18.39 -2.48 -9.09
N ARG A 185 18.95 -3.43 -8.34
CA ARG A 185 18.53 -3.76 -6.98
C ARG A 185 19.28 -2.89 -5.98
N CYS A 186 18.57 -1.97 -5.35
CA CYS A 186 19.16 -1.00 -4.44
C CYS A 186 18.98 -1.41 -2.97
N ASP A 187 19.89 -0.96 -2.11
CA ASP A 187 19.76 -1.07 -0.66
C ASP A 187 18.99 0.12 -0.09
N LYS A 188 19.19 1.30 -0.72
CA LYS A 188 18.44 2.52 -0.40
C LYS A 188 18.07 3.29 -1.67
N THR A 189 16.90 3.91 -1.63
CA THR A 189 16.45 4.87 -2.65
C THR A 189 16.25 6.22 -1.95
N VAL A 190 16.98 7.24 -2.41
CA VAL A 190 16.79 8.60 -1.92
C VAL A 190 15.96 9.35 -2.95
N THR A 191 14.69 9.55 -2.63
CA THR A 191 13.73 10.22 -3.51
C THR A 191 13.51 11.67 -3.10
N PHE A 192 13.16 12.52 -4.05
CA PHE A 192 13.11 13.96 -3.87
C PHE A 192 11.68 14.49 -3.94
N ALA A 193 11.37 15.44 -3.07
CA ALA A 193 10.09 16.11 -2.90
C ALA A 193 8.94 15.16 -2.54
N TYR A 194 8.55 14.26 -3.44
CA TYR A 194 7.44 13.32 -3.25
C TYR A 194 7.86 11.89 -3.53
N TYR A 195 7.22 10.94 -2.86
CA TYR A 195 7.31 9.54 -3.24
C TYR A 195 6.65 9.33 -4.60
N LYS A 196 7.16 8.36 -5.38
CA LYS A 196 6.55 7.93 -6.62
C LYS A 196 5.76 6.65 -6.37
N ARG A 197 4.69 6.42 -7.14
CA ARG A 197 3.87 5.20 -7.03
C ARG A 197 4.74 3.96 -7.19
N GLY A 198 5.74 4.02 -8.09
CA GLY A 198 6.68 2.93 -8.35
C GLY A 198 7.52 2.48 -7.15
N HIS A 199 7.68 3.30 -6.10
CA HIS A 199 8.35 2.90 -4.87
C HIS A 199 7.55 1.89 -4.04
N TYR A 200 6.23 1.89 -4.18
CA TYR A 200 5.33 1.10 -3.35
C TYR A 200 4.64 -0.03 -4.12
N TYR A 201 4.39 0.12 -5.42
CA TYR A 201 3.83 -0.96 -6.21
C TYR A 201 4.82 -2.10 -6.46
N TYR A 202 4.32 -3.32 -6.49
CA TYR A 202 5.11 -4.49 -6.88
C TYR A 202 5.21 -4.61 -8.40
N PRO A 203 6.37 -5.06 -8.94
CA PRO A 203 7.56 -5.52 -8.22
C PRO A 203 8.53 -4.40 -7.78
N GLY A 204 8.31 -3.14 -8.14
CA GLY A 204 9.22 -2.00 -7.92
C GLY A 204 9.71 -1.87 -6.47
N THR A 205 8.82 -2.05 -5.49
CA THR A 205 9.18 -1.99 -4.06
C THR A 205 10.30 -2.97 -3.67
N LEU A 206 10.43 -4.11 -4.38
CA LEU A 206 11.51 -5.09 -4.13
C LEU A 206 12.90 -4.62 -4.57
N TYR A 207 12.95 -3.58 -5.42
CA TYR A 207 14.18 -3.01 -5.95
C TYR A 207 14.62 -1.75 -5.21
N CYS A 208 13.69 -1.09 -4.49
CA CYS A 208 13.95 0.21 -3.86
C CYS A 208 14.77 0.12 -2.58
N GLY A 209 14.78 -1.03 -1.89
CA GLY A 209 15.32 -1.11 -0.54
C GLY A 209 14.61 -0.13 0.41
N GLN A 210 15.34 0.49 1.31
CA GLN A 210 14.78 1.54 2.17
C GLN A 210 14.60 2.84 1.36
N THR A 211 13.37 3.27 1.16
CA THR A 211 13.07 4.53 0.46
C THR A 211 13.00 5.70 1.45
N ILE A 212 13.79 6.75 1.18
CA ILE A 212 13.92 7.94 2.04
C ILE A 212 13.61 9.17 1.20
N ARG A 213 12.63 9.98 1.63
CA ARG A 213 12.26 11.23 0.98
C ARG A 213 13.10 12.40 1.51
N LYS A 214 13.64 13.20 0.62
CA LYS A 214 14.34 14.46 0.92
C LYS A 214 13.61 15.66 0.35
N GLU A 215 13.54 16.71 1.14
CA GLU A 215 12.98 17.98 0.71
C GLU A 215 14.04 18.80 -0.03
N ILE A 216 13.72 19.18 -1.26
CA ILE A 216 14.64 19.89 -2.14
C ILE A 216 14.21 21.34 -2.45
N GLY A 217 13.05 21.75 -1.95
CA GLY A 217 12.47 23.09 -2.19
C GLY A 217 11.24 23.07 -3.08
N ILE A 218 10.82 21.88 -3.51
CA ILE A 218 9.51 21.65 -4.11
C ILE A 218 8.53 21.37 -2.96
N THR A 219 7.40 22.06 -2.96
CA THR A 219 6.38 22.00 -1.90
C THR A 219 5.00 21.79 -2.53
N ASP A 220 3.97 21.65 -1.71
CA ASP A 220 2.58 21.57 -2.19
C ASP A 220 2.16 22.75 -3.07
N ARG A 221 2.84 23.90 -2.96
CA ARG A 221 2.65 25.05 -3.86
C ARG A 221 3.11 24.77 -5.29
N SER A 222 3.91 23.76 -5.51
CA SER A 222 4.37 23.29 -6.82
C SER A 222 3.39 22.34 -7.49
N LEU A 223 2.34 21.92 -6.79
CA LEU A 223 1.31 21.04 -7.33
C LEU A 223 0.31 21.85 -8.16
N ALA A 224 0.35 21.70 -9.48
CA ALA A 224 -0.61 22.34 -10.38
C ALA A 224 -2.04 21.80 -10.19
N ALA A 225 -2.15 20.53 -9.81
CA ALA A 225 -3.39 19.86 -9.43
C ALA A 225 -3.12 18.93 -8.23
N LYS A 226 -4.15 18.60 -7.47
CA LYS A 226 -4.05 17.67 -6.36
C LYS A 226 -3.72 16.27 -6.89
N PRO A 227 -2.66 15.60 -6.39
CA PRO A 227 -2.30 14.26 -6.85
C PRO A 227 -3.41 13.25 -6.59
N GLY A 228 -3.57 12.31 -7.51
CA GLY A 228 -4.66 11.32 -7.45
C GLY A 228 -4.44 10.19 -6.43
N MET A 229 -3.29 10.14 -5.73
CA MET A 229 -2.99 9.08 -4.76
C MET A 229 -2.21 9.62 -3.57
N PHE A 230 -2.52 9.09 -2.38
CA PHE A 230 -1.85 9.45 -1.13
C PHE A 230 -1.72 8.25 -0.18
N THR A 231 -0.83 8.38 0.79
CA THR A 231 -0.71 7.47 1.94
C THR A 231 -0.70 8.24 3.25
N LEU A 232 -0.82 7.53 4.36
CA LEU A 232 -0.87 8.08 5.71
C LEU A 232 0.08 7.33 6.63
N SER A 233 0.65 8.03 7.60
CA SER A 233 1.38 7.43 8.70
C SER A 233 0.43 6.68 9.65
N ALA A 234 0.97 5.79 10.47
CA ALA A 234 0.18 5.07 11.47
C ALA A 234 -0.49 6.02 12.47
N ASP A 235 0.13 7.16 12.82
CA ASP A 235 -0.45 8.17 13.70
C ASP A 235 -1.65 8.87 13.07
N GLU A 236 -1.54 9.24 11.80
CA GLU A 236 -2.65 9.85 11.05
C GLU A 236 -3.83 8.88 10.90
N LEU A 237 -3.54 7.58 10.69
CA LEU A 237 -4.57 6.53 10.64
C LEU A 237 -5.28 6.37 11.99
N ARG A 238 -4.52 6.38 13.10
CA ARG A 238 -5.09 6.34 14.46
C ARG A 238 -5.98 7.54 14.76
N ALA A 239 -5.58 8.73 14.31
CA ALA A 239 -6.34 9.96 14.50
C ALA A 239 -7.70 9.98 13.77
N MET A 240 -7.93 9.07 12.83
CA MET A 240 -9.23 8.91 12.16
C MET A 240 -10.27 8.21 13.04
N ILE A 241 -9.82 7.46 14.05
CA ILE A 241 -10.69 6.70 14.93
C ILE A 241 -11.11 7.60 16.09
N PRO A 242 -12.43 7.68 16.42
CA PRO A 242 -12.89 8.46 17.55
C PRO A 242 -12.20 8.04 18.87
N PRO A 243 -11.78 8.97 19.70
CA PRO A 243 -11.19 8.65 20.99
C PRO A 243 -12.21 7.91 21.87
N ARG A 244 -11.72 6.94 22.66
CA ARG A 244 -12.58 6.20 23.58
C ARG A 244 -12.99 7.10 24.75
N ASP A 245 -14.30 7.33 24.89
CA ASP A 245 -14.85 8.08 26.02
C ASP A 245 -14.66 7.30 27.32
N SER A 246 -14.02 7.92 28.30
CA SER A 246 -13.80 7.32 29.63
C SER A 246 -15.11 7.13 30.43
N GLY A 247 -16.14 7.90 30.12
CA GLY A 247 -17.49 7.76 30.72
C GLY A 247 -18.40 6.81 29.94
N GLY A 248 -17.94 6.26 28.80
CA GLY A 248 -18.73 5.40 27.93
C GLY A 248 -19.03 4.01 28.51
N ASN A 249 -20.12 3.42 28.05
CA ASN A 249 -20.50 2.03 28.37
C ASN A 249 -20.44 1.16 27.11
N LYS A 250 -20.65 -0.15 27.25
CA LYS A 250 -20.59 -1.08 26.10
C LYS A 250 -21.50 -0.71 24.92
N GLY A 251 -22.65 -0.08 25.19
CA GLY A 251 -23.56 0.40 24.13
C GLY A 251 -23.00 1.62 23.36
N THR A 252 -22.24 2.49 24.06
CA THR A 252 -21.61 3.69 23.45
C THR A 252 -20.58 3.32 22.35
N PHE A 253 -19.92 2.17 22.50
CA PHE A 253 -18.86 1.73 21.60
C PHE A 253 -19.36 0.84 20.45
N GLY A 254 -20.67 0.84 20.21
CA GLY A 254 -21.30 0.21 19.06
C GLY A 254 -21.49 -1.30 19.17
N LYS A 255 -22.45 -1.79 18.38
CA LYS A 255 -22.89 -3.18 18.30
C LYS A 255 -22.63 -3.71 16.90
N VAL A 256 -21.83 -4.75 16.80
CA VAL A 256 -21.50 -5.38 15.52
C VAL A 256 -22.15 -6.76 15.42
N LEU A 257 -22.92 -6.98 14.35
CA LEU A 257 -23.43 -8.29 13.96
C LEU A 257 -22.48 -8.88 12.92
N VAL A 258 -21.82 -9.98 13.26
CA VAL A 258 -20.94 -10.74 12.34
C VAL A 258 -21.74 -11.91 11.77
N ILE A 259 -22.10 -11.85 10.51
CA ILE A 259 -22.83 -12.87 9.76
C ILE A 259 -21.82 -13.72 9.00
N ALA A 260 -21.40 -14.82 9.62
CA ALA A 260 -20.20 -15.55 9.22
C ALA A 260 -20.21 -17.01 9.66
N GLY A 261 -19.39 -17.83 9.02
CA GLY A 261 -19.14 -19.20 9.43
C GLY A 261 -20.24 -20.18 9.02
N THR A 262 -20.00 -20.94 7.95
CA THR A 262 -20.76 -22.17 7.67
C THR A 262 -20.12 -23.37 8.39
N ALA A 263 -20.75 -24.54 8.33
CA ALA A 263 -20.18 -25.77 8.88
C ALA A 263 -18.77 -26.02 8.29
N GLY A 264 -17.77 -26.21 9.16
CA GLY A 264 -16.37 -26.36 8.79
C GLY A 264 -15.58 -25.06 8.55
N MET A 265 -16.24 -23.88 8.60
CA MET A 265 -15.58 -22.57 8.38
C MET A 265 -15.83 -21.59 9.55
N CYS A 266 -16.09 -22.09 10.76
CA CYS A 266 -16.32 -21.25 11.95
C CYS A 266 -15.10 -20.40 12.35
N GLY A 267 -13.87 -20.79 11.96
CA GLY A 267 -12.65 -20.03 12.21
C GLY A 267 -12.69 -18.61 11.63
N ALA A 268 -13.30 -18.42 10.46
CA ALA A 268 -13.49 -17.10 9.86
C ALA A 268 -14.37 -16.20 10.73
N ALA A 269 -15.46 -16.75 11.32
CA ALA A 269 -16.32 -16.03 12.25
C ALA A 269 -15.58 -15.66 13.55
N VAL A 270 -14.71 -16.55 14.06
CA VAL A 270 -13.87 -16.26 15.24
C VAL A 270 -12.93 -15.11 14.97
N LEU A 271 -12.19 -15.15 13.84
CA LEU A 271 -11.18 -14.15 13.47
C LEU A 271 -11.84 -12.78 13.27
N CYS A 272 -12.94 -12.73 12.53
CA CYS A 272 -13.69 -11.49 12.28
C CYS A 272 -14.22 -10.89 13.59
N ALA A 273 -14.92 -11.69 14.43
CA ALA A 273 -15.48 -11.22 15.68
C ALA A 273 -14.40 -10.82 16.71
N ARG A 274 -13.29 -11.57 16.79
CA ARG A 274 -12.11 -11.22 17.60
C ARG A 274 -11.54 -9.88 17.16
N ALA A 275 -11.38 -9.67 15.86
CA ALA A 275 -10.90 -8.41 15.31
C ALA A 275 -11.85 -7.24 15.65
N CYS A 276 -13.17 -7.42 15.59
CA CYS A 276 -14.13 -6.42 16.03
C CYS A 276 -13.90 -6.01 17.51
N LEU A 277 -13.80 -6.99 18.41
CA LEU A 277 -13.58 -6.74 19.84
C LEU A 277 -12.22 -6.07 20.09
N ARG A 278 -11.16 -6.57 19.46
CA ARG A 278 -9.80 -6.02 19.56
C ARG A 278 -9.65 -4.62 18.97
N SER A 279 -10.55 -4.25 18.05
CA SER A 279 -10.64 -2.90 17.47
C SER A 279 -11.50 -1.92 18.27
N GLY A 280 -12.09 -2.37 19.38
CA GLY A 280 -12.77 -1.51 20.33
C GLY A 280 -14.30 -1.53 20.27
N ALA A 281 -14.93 -2.38 19.44
CA ALA A 281 -16.38 -2.56 19.44
C ALA A 281 -16.90 -2.93 20.84
N GLY A 282 -18.01 -2.31 21.25
CA GLY A 282 -18.57 -2.50 22.59
C GLY A 282 -19.25 -3.85 22.79
N MET A 283 -19.92 -4.34 21.76
CA MET A 283 -20.59 -5.64 21.74
C MET A 283 -20.51 -6.27 20.37
N VAL A 284 -20.30 -7.58 20.34
CA VAL A 284 -20.29 -8.39 19.11
C VAL A 284 -21.26 -9.54 19.25
N LYS A 285 -22.09 -9.76 18.24
CA LYS A 285 -22.95 -10.92 18.10
C LYS A 285 -22.60 -11.64 16.81
N ILE A 286 -22.45 -12.97 16.85
CA ILE A 286 -22.17 -13.80 15.68
C ILE A 286 -23.45 -14.51 15.27
N PHE A 287 -23.90 -14.31 14.04
CA PHE A 287 -24.99 -15.05 13.40
C PHE A 287 -24.41 -16.14 12.52
N THR A 288 -24.67 -17.41 12.86
CA THR A 288 -23.98 -18.55 12.29
C THR A 288 -24.81 -19.84 12.30
N ARG A 289 -24.31 -20.91 11.66
CA ARG A 289 -24.89 -22.26 11.76
C ARG A 289 -24.91 -22.77 13.20
N GLU A 290 -25.95 -23.52 13.58
CA GLU A 290 -26.10 -24.11 14.92
C GLU A 290 -24.91 -25.01 15.31
N GLU A 291 -24.34 -25.72 14.36
CA GLU A 291 -23.20 -26.61 14.55
C GLU A 291 -21.95 -25.90 15.10
N ASN A 292 -21.86 -24.58 14.88
CA ASN A 292 -20.73 -23.77 15.31
C ASN A 292 -20.87 -23.24 16.75
N ARG A 293 -22.05 -23.33 17.38
CA ARG A 293 -22.35 -22.74 18.69
C ARG A 293 -21.30 -23.03 19.76
N ILE A 294 -21.03 -24.32 20.00
CA ILE A 294 -20.12 -24.73 21.09
C ILE A 294 -18.68 -24.28 20.75
N ILE A 295 -18.26 -24.42 19.49
CA ILE A 295 -16.93 -24.03 19.06
C ILE A 295 -16.70 -22.52 19.29
N LEU A 296 -17.65 -21.69 18.88
CA LEU A 296 -17.55 -20.24 19.01
C LEU A 296 -17.61 -19.77 20.45
N GLN A 297 -18.50 -20.33 21.27
CA GLN A 297 -18.57 -19.99 22.69
C GLN A 297 -17.32 -20.39 23.48
N THR A 298 -16.62 -21.44 23.02
CA THR A 298 -15.33 -21.83 23.59
C THR A 298 -14.18 -20.93 23.12
N ALA A 299 -14.15 -20.59 21.82
CA ALA A 299 -13.07 -19.83 21.22
C ALA A 299 -13.13 -18.32 21.51
N LEU A 300 -14.34 -17.77 21.70
CA LEU A 300 -14.57 -16.34 21.91
C LEU A 300 -15.77 -16.11 22.86
N PRO A 301 -15.60 -16.34 24.16
CA PRO A 301 -16.68 -16.24 25.13
C PRO A 301 -17.26 -14.82 25.29
N GLU A 302 -16.55 -13.79 24.84
CA GLU A 302 -16.99 -12.39 24.86
C GLU A 302 -18.07 -12.08 23.82
N ALA A 303 -18.21 -12.92 22.78
CA ALA A 303 -19.20 -12.71 21.72
C ALA A 303 -20.52 -13.42 22.06
N MET A 304 -21.64 -12.74 21.82
CA MET A 304 -22.96 -13.37 21.83
C MET A 304 -23.13 -14.21 20.55
N ILE A 305 -23.87 -15.32 20.67
CA ILE A 305 -24.10 -16.23 19.54
C ILE A 305 -25.59 -16.32 19.24
N SER A 306 -25.97 -16.07 18.01
CA SER A 306 -27.28 -16.35 17.42
C SER A 306 -27.12 -17.39 16.31
N THR A 307 -27.93 -18.44 16.35
CA THR A 307 -27.73 -19.56 15.44
C THR A 307 -28.98 -19.91 14.65
N TYR A 308 -28.78 -20.52 13.48
CA TYR A 308 -29.84 -21.06 12.63
C TYR A 308 -29.51 -22.48 12.15
N SER A 309 -30.58 -23.27 11.94
CA SER A 309 -30.47 -24.60 11.32
C SER A 309 -30.65 -24.54 9.81
N ALA A 310 -30.01 -25.47 9.10
CA ALA A 310 -30.11 -25.54 7.65
C ALA A 310 -31.56 -25.73 7.18
N GLY A 311 -32.00 -24.94 6.20
CA GLY A 311 -33.30 -25.08 5.55
C GLY A 311 -34.51 -24.47 6.29
N GLU A 312 -34.37 -24.02 7.54
CA GLU A 312 -35.44 -23.42 8.33
C GLU A 312 -35.59 -21.90 8.05
N ARG A 313 -36.02 -21.56 6.84
CA ARG A 313 -35.96 -20.16 6.33
C ARG A 313 -36.87 -19.18 7.07
N GLU A 314 -38.00 -19.59 7.62
CA GLU A 314 -38.87 -18.70 8.36
C GLU A 314 -38.25 -18.32 9.70
N ILE A 315 -37.72 -19.28 10.45
CA ILE A 315 -37.01 -19.07 11.72
C ILE A 315 -35.72 -18.24 11.46
N LEU A 316 -35.00 -18.56 10.38
CA LEU A 316 -33.81 -17.81 9.97
C LEU A 316 -34.14 -16.33 9.70
N ARG A 317 -35.26 -16.05 8.99
CA ARG A 317 -35.71 -14.68 8.71
C ARG A 317 -36.04 -13.92 9.97
N GLU A 318 -36.83 -14.52 10.88
CA GLU A 318 -37.23 -13.91 12.14
C GLU A 318 -36.01 -13.54 13.00
N LYS A 319 -35.12 -14.52 13.25
CA LYS A 319 -33.86 -14.28 13.98
C LYS A 319 -32.97 -13.22 13.35
N MET A 320 -32.86 -13.23 12.01
CA MET A 320 -32.07 -12.25 11.28
C MET A 320 -32.64 -10.83 11.45
N THR A 321 -33.97 -10.69 11.43
CA THR A 321 -34.67 -9.41 11.66
C THR A 321 -34.36 -8.87 13.03
N ASP A 322 -34.48 -9.70 14.08
CA ASP A 322 -34.21 -9.32 15.47
C ASP A 322 -32.73 -8.95 15.67
N ASP A 323 -31.81 -9.72 15.06
CA ASP A 323 -30.39 -9.48 15.19
C ASP A 323 -29.94 -8.21 14.44
N LEU A 324 -30.55 -7.90 13.28
CA LEU A 324 -30.32 -6.65 12.56
C LEU A 324 -30.88 -5.44 13.31
N ALA A 325 -32.06 -5.57 13.95
CA ALA A 325 -32.63 -4.50 14.75
C ALA A 325 -31.79 -4.21 16.02
N TRP A 326 -31.05 -5.21 16.53
CA TRP A 326 -30.13 -5.04 17.65
C TRP A 326 -28.83 -4.35 17.25
N ALA A 327 -28.35 -4.53 16.00
CA ALA A 327 -27.01 -4.14 15.55
C ALA A 327 -26.96 -2.69 15.06
N ASP A 328 -25.83 -2.01 15.24
CA ASP A 328 -25.50 -0.75 14.57
C ASP A 328 -24.89 -1.01 13.19
N VAL A 329 -24.05 -2.05 13.08
CA VAL A 329 -23.30 -2.41 11.87
C VAL A 329 -23.35 -3.92 11.67
N ALA A 330 -23.48 -4.36 10.41
CA ALA A 330 -23.36 -5.77 10.04
C ALA A 330 -22.10 -6.00 9.19
N VAL A 331 -21.32 -7.03 9.55
CA VAL A 331 -20.21 -7.58 8.76
C VAL A 331 -20.67 -8.92 8.21
N CYS A 332 -20.71 -9.07 6.89
CA CYS A 332 -21.26 -10.28 6.26
C CYS A 332 -20.26 -10.87 5.25
N GLY A 333 -20.09 -12.19 5.32
CA GLY A 333 -19.38 -12.94 4.30
C GLY A 333 -18.23 -13.84 4.75
N PRO A 334 -17.44 -13.54 5.78
CA PRO A 334 -16.35 -14.39 6.23
C PRO A 334 -16.79 -15.85 6.45
N GLY A 335 -16.35 -16.77 5.58
CA GLY A 335 -16.72 -18.18 5.68
C GLY A 335 -18.23 -18.49 5.72
N LEU A 336 -19.07 -17.63 5.12
CA LEU A 336 -20.51 -17.79 5.12
C LEU A 336 -20.99 -18.97 4.29
N GLY A 337 -20.21 -19.34 3.27
CA GLY A 337 -20.59 -20.34 2.28
C GLY A 337 -21.37 -19.71 1.10
N ARG A 338 -21.70 -20.59 0.13
CA ARG A 338 -22.32 -20.18 -1.16
C ARG A 338 -23.58 -20.97 -1.46
N ASP A 339 -24.15 -21.59 -0.43
CA ASP A 339 -25.34 -22.39 -0.54
C ASP A 339 -26.63 -21.53 -0.62
N ARG A 340 -27.79 -22.20 -0.64
CA ARG A 340 -29.10 -21.51 -0.73
C ARG A 340 -29.42 -20.70 0.52
N ASP A 341 -28.93 -21.12 1.69
CA ASP A 341 -29.16 -20.39 2.94
C ASP A 341 -28.28 -19.14 2.99
N ALA A 342 -27.00 -19.24 2.58
CA ALA A 342 -26.13 -18.07 2.44
C ALA A 342 -26.70 -17.03 1.49
N SER A 343 -27.20 -17.46 0.30
CA SER A 343 -27.88 -16.55 -0.65
C SER A 343 -29.13 -15.90 -0.04
N PHE A 344 -29.89 -16.64 0.77
CA PHE A 344 -31.07 -16.13 1.46
C PHE A 344 -30.68 -15.10 2.53
N ILE A 345 -29.63 -15.37 3.31
CA ILE A 345 -29.10 -14.48 4.35
C ILE A 345 -28.64 -13.17 3.74
N VAL A 346 -27.81 -13.23 2.68
CA VAL A 346 -27.33 -12.02 1.98
C VAL A 346 -28.50 -11.23 1.41
N ARG A 347 -29.51 -11.89 0.83
CA ARG A 347 -30.73 -11.22 0.36
C ARG A 347 -31.46 -10.51 1.51
N ALA A 348 -31.71 -11.20 2.63
CA ALA A 348 -32.41 -10.61 3.78
C ALA A 348 -31.67 -9.39 4.35
N LEU A 349 -30.32 -9.46 4.42
CA LEU A 349 -29.48 -8.33 4.82
C LEU A 349 -29.62 -7.15 3.85
N LEU A 350 -29.57 -7.39 2.55
CA LEU A 350 -29.66 -6.33 1.53
C LEU A 350 -31.07 -5.75 1.43
N ASP A 351 -32.12 -6.56 1.62
CA ASP A 351 -33.51 -6.08 1.71
C ASP A 351 -33.68 -5.14 2.92
N ALA A 352 -33.14 -5.50 4.10
CA ALA A 352 -33.14 -4.66 5.28
C ALA A 352 -32.33 -3.36 5.07
N ALA A 353 -31.20 -3.44 4.41
CA ALA A 353 -30.36 -2.28 4.10
C ALA A 353 -30.98 -1.35 3.02
N ALA A 354 -31.91 -1.84 2.22
CA ALA A 354 -32.64 -1.07 1.22
C ALA A 354 -33.96 -0.47 1.77
N ALA A 355 -34.37 -0.85 2.97
CA ALA A 355 -35.57 -0.34 3.61
C ALA A 355 -35.49 1.19 3.84
N GLU A 356 -36.64 1.88 3.83
CA GLU A 356 -36.73 3.31 4.09
C GLU A 356 -36.21 3.66 5.49
N GLU A 357 -36.59 2.86 6.48
CA GLU A 357 -36.01 2.85 7.82
C GLU A 357 -35.08 1.64 7.96
N THR A 358 -33.81 1.80 7.55
CA THR A 358 -32.84 0.72 7.69
C THR A 358 -32.47 0.48 9.15
N PRO A 359 -32.47 -0.78 9.62
CA PRO A 359 -32.11 -1.09 11.00
C PRO A 359 -30.61 -0.91 11.28
N VAL A 360 -29.77 -0.96 10.25
CA VAL A 360 -28.31 -0.84 10.40
C VAL A 360 -27.77 0.38 9.68
N ARG A 361 -26.87 1.13 10.33
CA ARG A 361 -26.23 2.32 9.75
C ARG A 361 -25.04 2.01 8.85
N GLY A 362 -24.54 0.76 8.88
CA GLY A 362 -23.40 0.36 8.04
C GLY A 362 -23.29 -1.12 7.78
N LEU A 363 -22.71 -1.43 6.62
CA LEU A 363 -22.41 -2.78 6.16
C LEU A 363 -20.92 -2.90 5.82
N VAL A 364 -20.34 -4.05 6.14
CA VAL A 364 -19.08 -4.52 5.57
C VAL A 364 -19.37 -5.82 4.83
N LEU A 365 -19.07 -5.86 3.54
CA LEU A 365 -19.23 -7.06 2.70
C LEU A 365 -17.86 -7.59 2.30
N ASP A 366 -17.60 -8.86 2.60
CA ASP A 366 -16.35 -9.54 2.30
C ASP A 366 -16.59 -10.96 1.77
N ALA A 367 -15.61 -11.58 1.22
CA ALA A 367 -15.55 -13.01 0.89
C ALA A 367 -16.82 -13.53 0.18
N ASP A 368 -17.50 -14.52 0.75
CA ASP A 368 -18.63 -15.18 0.13
C ASP A 368 -19.82 -14.24 -0.12
N ALA A 369 -20.02 -13.18 0.67
CA ALA A 369 -21.06 -12.18 0.41
C ALA A 369 -20.75 -11.41 -0.89
N LEU A 370 -19.51 -11.01 -1.12
CA LEU A 370 -19.08 -10.36 -2.36
C LEU A 370 -19.21 -11.29 -3.57
N TRP A 371 -18.81 -12.54 -3.40
CA TRP A 371 -18.96 -13.55 -4.44
C TRP A 371 -20.43 -13.74 -4.84
N LEU A 372 -21.33 -13.85 -3.86
CA LEU A 372 -22.77 -13.99 -4.10
C LEU A 372 -23.35 -12.75 -4.82
N VAL A 373 -22.96 -11.55 -4.39
CA VAL A 373 -23.37 -10.29 -5.05
C VAL A 373 -22.90 -10.25 -6.51
N GLY A 374 -21.67 -10.61 -6.79
CA GLY A 374 -21.11 -10.62 -8.14
C GLY A 374 -21.74 -11.66 -9.07
N ARG A 375 -22.21 -12.80 -8.53
CA ARG A 375 -22.79 -13.90 -9.31
C ARG A 375 -24.31 -13.85 -9.46
N HIS A 376 -25.00 -13.06 -8.63
CA HIS A 376 -26.47 -12.98 -8.65
C HIS A 376 -26.94 -11.56 -8.91
N SER A 377 -27.36 -11.26 -10.14
CA SER A 377 -27.84 -9.94 -10.57
C SER A 377 -28.96 -9.36 -9.69
N GLY A 378 -29.77 -10.24 -9.05
CA GLY A 378 -30.78 -9.85 -8.07
C GLY A 378 -30.18 -9.25 -6.80
N LEU A 379 -29.11 -9.84 -6.25
CA LEU A 379 -28.40 -9.33 -5.09
C LEU A 379 -27.62 -8.06 -5.42
N SER A 380 -26.96 -8.04 -6.58
CA SER A 380 -26.28 -6.84 -7.09
C SER A 380 -27.23 -5.63 -7.16
N ARG A 381 -28.43 -5.82 -7.74
CA ARG A 381 -29.45 -4.76 -7.81
C ARG A 381 -29.97 -4.32 -6.45
N LEU A 382 -30.11 -5.21 -5.48
CA LEU A 382 -30.50 -4.86 -4.11
C LEU A 382 -29.42 -4.01 -3.44
N LEU A 383 -28.14 -4.38 -3.56
CA LEU A 383 -27.03 -3.59 -3.03
C LEU A 383 -26.98 -2.18 -3.64
N GLN A 384 -27.22 -2.05 -4.93
CA GLN A 384 -27.32 -0.74 -5.62
C GLN A 384 -28.49 0.12 -5.10
N LYS A 385 -29.59 -0.52 -4.66
CA LYS A 385 -30.78 0.14 -4.10
C LYS A 385 -30.65 0.45 -2.60
N ARG A 386 -29.54 0.06 -1.96
CA ARG A 386 -29.30 0.32 -0.53
C ARG A 386 -29.63 1.77 -0.18
N ASN A 387 -30.28 1.95 0.97
CA ASN A 387 -30.53 3.27 1.54
C ASN A 387 -29.21 4.05 1.70
N PRO A 388 -29.12 5.29 1.22
CA PRO A 388 -27.92 6.11 1.35
C PRO A 388 -27.48 6.32 2.81
N ALA A 389 -28.39 6.26 3.77
CA ALA A 389 -28.08 6.35 5.21
C ALA A 389 -27.35 5.12 5.75
N CYS A 390 -27.43 3.98 5.05
CA CYS A 390 -26.65 2.78 5.37
C CYS A 390 -25.31 2.83 4.65
N ALA A 391 -24.23 3.19 5.32
CA ALA A 391 -22.88 3.18 4.77
C ALA A 391 -22.47 1.76 4.31
N CYS A 392 -21.58 1.65 3.33
CA CYS A 392 -21.09 0.34 2.87
C CYS A 392 -19.59 0.37 2.58
N ILE A 393 -18.90 -0.64 3.12
CA ILE A 393 -17.51 -0.95 2.80
C ILE A 393 -17.47 -2.34 2.15
N MET A 394 -16.78 -2.46 1.04
CA MET A 394 -16.53 -3.72 0.34
C MET A 394 -15.03 -4.00 0.35
N THR A 395 -14.64 -5.25 0.65
CA THR A 395 -13.23 -5.62 0.77
C THR A 395 -12.84 -6.73 -0.22
N PRO A 396 -13.01 -6.53 -1.55
CA PRO A 396 -12.75 -7.57 -2.53
C PRO A 396 -11.25 -7.84 -2.71
N HIS A 397 -10.86 -9.12 -2.75
CA HIS A 397 -9.61 -9.53 -3.36
C HIS A 397 -9.75 -9.56 -4.90
N PRO A 398 -8.65 -9.70 -5.71
CA PRO A 398 -8.75 -9.61 -7.17
C PRO A 398 -9.81 -10.52 -7.80
N GLY A 399 -9.98 -11.74 -7.30
CA GLY A 399 -11.00 -12.67 -7.81
C GLY A 399 -12.44 -12.25 -7.50
N GLU A 400 -12.68 -11.63 -6.33
CA GLU A 400 -13.98 -11.08 -5.95
C GLU A 400 -14.29 -9.80 -6.73
N LEU A 401 -13.27 -8.95 -6.92
CA LEU A 401 -13.40 -7.73 -7.72
C LEU A 401 -13.75 -8.06 -9.17
N ALA A 402 -13.09 -9.05 -9.76
CA ALA A 402 -13.38 -9.55 -11.10
C ALA A 402 -14.83 -10.10 -11.20
N ALA A 403 -15.29 -10.84 -10.18
CA ALA A 403 -16.67 -11.34 -10.13
C ALA A 403 -17.70 -10.20 -10.04
N LEU A 404 -17.42 -9.13 -9.29
CA LEU A 404 -18.27 -7.94 -9.18
C LEU A 404 -18.36 -7.16 -10.49
N MET A 405 -17.32 -7.21 -11.32
CA MET A 405 -17.22 -6.54 -12.63
C MET A 405 -17.58 -7.43 -13.82
N ASP A 406 -17.96 -8.69 -13.56
CA ASP A 406 -18.26 -9.70 -14.59
C ASP A 406 -17.12 -9.89 -15.62
N CYS A 407 -15.87 -9.92 -15.12
CA CYS A 407 -14.67 -10.14 -15.91
C CYS A 407 -13.75 -11.20 -15.28
N THR A 408 -12.63 -11.50 -15.90
CA THR A 408 -11.57 -12.36 -15.34
C THR A 408 -10.53 -11.52 -14.61
N VAL A 409 -9.75 -12.15 -13.71
CA VAL A 409 -8.65 -11.47 -12.98
C VAL A 409 -7.60 -10.91 -13.94
N GLY A 410 -7.36 -11.60 -15.08
CA GLY A 410 -6.39 -11.14 -16.10
C GLY A 410 -6.83 -9.91 -16.89
N GLU A 411 -8.14 -9.62 -16.91
CA GLU A 411 -8.73 -8.44 -17.55
C GLU A 411 -8.78 -7.22 -16.63
N LEU A 412 -8.57 -7.42 -15.31
CA LEU A 412 -8.48 -6.31 -14.38
C LEU A 412 -7.22 -5.48 -14.63
N ASP A 413 -7.36 -4.16 -14.60
CA ASP A 413 -6.20 -3.25 -14.62
C ASP A 413 -5.24 -3.58 -13.48
N GLN A 414 -3.93 -3.49 -13.76
CA GLN A 414 -2.88 -3.72 -12.75
C GLN A 414 -2.95 -2.67 -11.63
N ASP A 415 -3.32 -1.43 -11.96
CA ASP A 415 -3.72 -0.44 -10.96
C ASP A 415 -5.14 -0.75 -10.48
N ARG A 416 -5.25 -1.50 -9.39
CA ARG A 416 -6.53 -1.94 -8.79
C ARG A 416 -7.45 -0.79 -8.40
N SER A 417 -6.95 0.44 -8.36
CA SER A 417 -7.79 1.62 -8.12
C SER A 417 -8.75 1.92 -9.28
N VAL A 418 -8.37 1.55 -10.52
CA VAL A 418 -9.22 1.75 -11.71
C VAL A 418 -10.51 0.93 -11.61
N PRO A 419 -10.48 -0.43 -11.57
CA PRO A 419 -11.69 -1.23 -11.37
C PRO A 419 -12.37 -0.95 -10.03
N GLY A 420 -11.61 -0.54 -9.01
CA GLY A 420 -12.14 -0.10 -7.73
C GLY A 420 -13.06 1.12 -7.86
N ARG A 421 -12.72 2.11 -8.70
CA ARG A 421 -13.55 3.31 -8.95
C ARG A 421 -14.88 2.95 -9.62
N GLU A 422 -14.86 2.06 -10.61
CA GLU A 422 -16.06 1.59 -11.28
C GLU A 422 -16.97 0.84 -10.31
N THR A 423 -16.41 -0.05 -9.50
CA THR A 423 -17.13 -0.80 -8.46
C THR A 423 -17.70 0.15 -7.40
N ALA A 424 -16.90 1.12 -6.92
CA ALA A 424 -17.33 2.11 -5.93
C ALA A 424 -18.49 2.97 -6.44
N ALA A 425 -18.45 3.40 -7.70
CA ALA A 425 -19.51 4.16 -8.34
C ALA A 425 -20.78 3.32 -8.52
N LEU A 426 -20.64 2.07 -9.01
CA LEU A 426 -21.75 1.15 -9.26
C LEU A 426 -22.56 0.86 -7.98
N TYR A 427 -21.85 0.54 -6.88
CA TYR A 427 -22.49 0.15 -5.62
C TYR A 427 -22.62 1.30 -4.62
N ARG A 428 -22.12 2.49 -4.93
CA ARG A 428 -22.06 3.64 -4.00
C ARG A 428 -21.45 3.25 -2.66
N ALA A 429 -20.35 2.47 -2.70
CA ALA A 429 -19.67 1.88 -1.56
C ALA A 429 -18.18 2.25 -1.56
N VAL A 430 -17.58 2.33 -0.38
CA VAL A 430 -16.12 2.39 -0.28
C VAL A 430 -15.55 1.02 -0.60
N VAL A 431 -14.58 0.96 -1.50
CA VAL A 431 -13.99 -0.32 -1.96
C VAL A 431 -12.53 -0.40 -1.55
N CYS A 432 -12.21 -1.40 -0.73
CA CYS A 432 -10.85 -1.77 -0.37
C CYS A 432 -10.36 -2.84 -1.34
N CYS A 433 -9.71 -2.47 -2.41
CA CYS A 433 -9.17 -3.37 -3.42
C CYS A 433 -7.95 -4.11 -2.86
N LYS A 434 -8.19 -5.29 -2.25
CA LYS A 434 -7.14 -6.09 -1.60
C LYS A 434 -6.11 -6.55 -2.62
N ASP A 435 -4.85 -6.24 -2.35
CA ASP A 435 -3.68 -6.73 -3.06
C ASP A 435 -2.48 -6.61 -2.10
N ALA A 436 -1.27 -6.94 -2.54
CA ALA A 436 -0.03 -6.71 -1.79
C ALA A 436 0.10 -5.24 -1.34
N ARG A 437 -0.49 -4.31 -2.09
CA ARG A 437 -0.74 -2.90 -1.71
C ARG A 437 -2.22 -2.60 -1.92
N THR A 438 -2.97 -2.58 -0.85
CA THR A 438 -4.42 -2.35 -0.90
C THR A 438 -4.72 -0.89 -1.20
N ALA A 439 -5.51 -0.65 -2.25
CA ALA A 439 -6.05 0.67 -2.57
C ALA A 439 -7.45 0.83 -1.98
N VAL A 440 -7.72 1.96 -1.31
CA VAL A 440 -9.06 2.31 -0.83
C VAL A 440 -9.64 3.41 -1.71
N VAL A 441 -10.75 3.10 -2.37
CA VAL A 441 -11.45 3.97 -3.29
C VAL A 441 -12.77 4.42 -2.66
N VAL A 442 -13.00 5.73 -2.64
CA VAL A 442 -14.20 6.34 -2.09
C VAL A 442 -15.07 6.85 -3.24
N PRO A 443 -16.37 6.50 -3.31
CA PRO A 443 -17.22 6.95 -4.39
C PRO A 443 -17.31 8.48 -4.44
N GLY A 444 -17.16 9.05 -5.65
CA GLY A 444 -17.20 10.50 -5.86
C GLY A 444 -15.95 11.28 -5.44
N ARG A 445 -14.88 10.60 -5.01
CA ARG A 445 -13.56 11.22 -4.78
C ARG A 445 -12.55 10.78 -5.84
N ASP A 446 -11.73 11.71 -6.28
CA ASP A 446 -10.65 11.43 -7.23
C ASP A 446 -9.42 10.84 -6.56
N GLU A 447 -9.22 11.10 -5.27
CA GLU A 447 -8.06 10.63 -4.52
C GLU A 447 -8.28 9.20 -4.02
N VAL A 448 -7.22 8.43 -4.11
CA VAL A 448 -7.14 7.04 -3.62
C VAL A 448 -6.13 6.96 -2.49
N PHE A 449 -6.51 6.35 -1.38
CA PHE A 449 -5.55 5.95 -0.36
C PHE A 449 -4.86 4.66 -0.80
N LEU A 450 -3.51 4.66 -0.81
CA LEU A 450 -2.72 3.46 -1.00
C LEU A 450 -2.09 3.05 0.33
N ASN A 451 -2.36 1.83 0.77
CA ASN A 451 -1.71 1.27 1.95
C ASN A 451 -0.27 0.85 1.64
N VAL A 452 0.67 1.38 2.43
CA VAL A 452 2.10 1.09 2.31
C VAL A 452 2.62 0.14 3.40
N PHE A 453 1.78 -0.20 4.38
CA PHE A 453 2.07 -1.16 5.43
C PHE A 453 1.73 -2.60 5.00
N GLY A 454 2.30 -3.56 5.70
CA GLY A 454 2.09 -4.97 5.48
C GLY A 454 3.27 -5.65 4.78
N ASN A 455 3.32 -6.95 4.96
CA ASN A 455 4.42 -7.81 4.51
C ASN A 455 3.89 -9.15 3.97
N SER A 456 4.77 -9.99 3.45
CA SER A 456 4.41 -11.26 2.80
C SER A 456 3.79 -12.29 3.76
N GLY A 457 4.07 -12.21 5.06
CA GLY A 457 3.47 -13.08 6.07
C GLY A 457 1.96 -12.89 6.24
N MET A 458 1.42 -11.73 5.79
CA MET A 458 -0.03 -11.50 5.80
C MET A 458 -0.79 -12.28 4.71
N ALA A 459 -0.08 -12.91 3.77
CA ALA A 459 -0.66 -13.80 2.76
C ALA A 459 -1.03 -15.17 3.39
N THR A 460 -1.84 -15.15 4.44
CA THR A 460 -2.33 -16.30 5.21
C THR A 460 -3.85 -16.31 5.26
N ALA A 461 -4.46 -17.49 5.34
CA ALA A 461 -5.90 -17.64 5.44
C ALA A 461 -6.43 -16.92 6.71
N GLY A 462 -7.53 -16.18 6.56
CA GLY A 462 -8.16 -15.44 7.65
C GLY A 462 -7.70 -14.00 7.82
N SER A 463 -6.63 -13.55 7.16
CA SER A 463 -6.16 -12.15 7.22
C SER A 463 -7.24 -11.17 6.72
N GLY A 464 -7.99 -11.52 5.68
CA GLY A 464 -9.14 -10.74 5.20
C GLY A 464 -10.28 -10.67 6.21
N ASP A 465 -10.56 -11.78 6.93
CA ASP A 465 -11.60 -11.82 7.96
C ASP A 465 -11.28 -10.85 9.10
N VAL A 466 -10.00 -10.74 9.47
CA VAL A 466 -9.51 -9.76 10.46
C VAL A 466 -9.75 -8.33 9.96
N LEU A 467 -9.41 -8.03 8.71
CA LEU A 467 -9.64 -6.71 8.10
C LEU A 467 -11.14 -6.35 8.09
N ALA A 468 -12.01 -7.29 7.69
CA ALA A 468 -13.46 -7.07 7.68
C ALA A 468 -13.99 -6.76 9.10
N GLY A 469 -13.49 -7.46 10.12
CA GLY A 469 -13.80 -7.20 11.51
C GLY A 469 -13.37 -5.82 11.98
N MET A 470 -12.15 -5.37 11.63
CA MET A 470 -11.66 -4.03 11.97
C MET A 470 -12.52 -2.93 11.32
N ALA A 471 -12.85 -3.08 10.03
CA ALA A 471 -13.70 -2.13 9.31
C ALA A 471 -15.10 -2.03 9.95
N GLY A 472 -15.70 -3.17 10.33
CA GLY A 472 -16.98 -3.22 11.03
C GLY A 472 -16.94 -2.53 12.39
N ALA A 473 -15.88 -2.73 13.16
CA ALA A 473 -15.71 -2.07 14.46
C ALA A 473 -15.57 -0.56 14.31
N PHE A 474 -14.76 -0.06 13.37
CA PHE A 474 -14.57 1.39 13.19
C PHE A 474 -15.85 2.08 12.71
N LEU A 475 -16.63 1.44 11.83
CA LEU A 475 -17.99 1.92 11.52
C LEU A 475 -18.88 1.97 12.77
N ALA A 476 -18.84 0.92 13.61
CA ALA A 476 -19.65 0.84 14.82
C ALA A 476 -19.21 1.87 15.88
N LEU A 477 -17.96 2.28 15.91
CA LEU A 477 -17.45 3.38 16.72
C LEU A 477 -17.87 4.77 16.23
N GLY A 478 -18.50 4.86 15.05
CA GLY A 478 -19.01 6.12 14.48
C GLY A 478 -18.09 6.78 13.46
N CYS A 479 -17.09 6.07 12.96
CA CYS A 479 -16.32 6.58 11.82
C CYS A 479 -17.20 6.62 10.57
N ASP A 480 -17.01 7.65 9.74
CA ASP A 480 -17.50 7.64 8.36
C ASP A 480 -16.88 6.48 7.58
N ALA A 481 -17.57 5.96 6.57
CA ALA A 481 -17.11 4.76 5.84
C ALA A 481 -15.72 4.91 5.21
N ASP A 482 -15.39 6.08 4.69
CA ASP A 482 -14.08 6.39 4.13
C ASP A 482 -12.97 6.30 5.18
N LYS A 483 -13.15 6.94 6.33
CA LYS A 483 -12.20 6.91 7.44
C LYS A 483 -12.08 5.51 8.04
N ALA A 484 -13.22 4.81 8.22
CA ALA A 484 -13.23 3.44 8.73
C ALA A 484 -12.44 2.49 7.82
N ALA A 485 -12.67 2.56 6.51
CA ALA A 485 -11.97 1.73 5.53
C ALA A 485 -10.46 2.03 5.48
N VAL A 486 -10.09 3.31 5.39
CA VAL A 486 -8.68 3.75 5.34
C VAL A 486 -7.94 3.36 6.61
N ALA A 487 -8.52 3.64 7.79
CA ALA A 487 -7.92 3.27 9.07
C ALA A 487 -7.81 1.75 9.22
N ALA A 488 -8.86 0.99 8.85
CA ALA A 488 -8.85 -0.47 8.95
C ALA A 488 -7.74 -1.07 8.06
N VAL A 489 -7.66 -0.67 6.79
CA VAL A 489 -6.65 -1.17 5.85
C VAL A 489 -5.24 -0.83 6.31
N GLY A 490 -4.98 0.43 6.69
CA GLY A 490 -3.65 0.87 7.10
C GLY A 490 -3.20 0.25 8.43
N LEU A 491 -4.06 0.25 9.45
CA LEU A 491 -3.73 -0.30 10.76
C LEU A 491 -3.69 -1.84 10.77
N HIS A 492 -4.46 -2.52 9.92
CA HIS A 492 -4.31 -3.95 9.68
C HIS A 492 -2.93 -4.29 9.11
N GLY A 493 -2.46 -3.52 8.11
CA GLY A 493 -1.10 -3.65 7.59
C GLY A 493 -0.03 -3.39 8.65
N ALA A 494 -0.19 -2.33 9.45
CA ALA A 494 0.74 -1.99 10.54
C ALA A 494 0.77 -3.07 11.65
N ALA A 495 -0.38 -3.70 11.95
CA ALA A 495 -0.44 -4.84 12.86
C ALA A 495 0.31 -6.06 12.30
N GLY A 496 0.21 -6.30 10.98
CA GLY A 496 0.99 -7.32 10.28
C GLY A 496 2.49 -7.06 10.34
N ASP A 497 2.93 -5.81 10.17
CA ASP A 497 4.34 -5.43 10.28
C ASP A 497 4.87 -5.57 11.72
N LEU A 498 4.05 -5.25 12.71
CA LEU A 498 4.38 -5.49 14.11
C LEU A 498 4.55 -6.99 14.37
N CYS A 499 3.64 -7.81 13.84
CA CYS A 499 3.69 -9.26 13.94
C CYS A 499 4.98 -9.82 13.31
N ALA A 500 5.31 -9.39 12.08
CA ALA A 500 6.53 -9.82 11.39
C ALA A 500 7.81 -9.48 12.16
N ARG A 501 7.87 -8.31 12.80
CA ARG A 501 9.00 -7.93 13.66
C ARG A 501 9.15 -8.81 14.90
N GLU A 502 8.03 -9.27 15.48
CA GLU A 502 8.05 -10.05 16.73
C GLU A 502 8.27 -11.55 16.52
N ILE A 503 7.66 -12.13 15.49
CA ILE A 503 7.67 -13.59 15.26
C ILE A 503 8.14 -14.02 13.88
N GLY A 504 8.46 -13.07 12.99
CA GLY A 504 8.89 -13.33 11.61
C GLY A 504 7.72 -13.56 10.65
N GLU A 505 7.95 -13.26 9.36
CA GLU A 505 6.93 -13.34 8.32
C GLU A 505 6.46 -14.78 8.04
N SER A 506 7.37 -15.76 8.10
CA SER A 506 7.08 -17.15 7.69
C SER A 506 6.17 -17.91 8.66
N GLY A 507 6.10 -17.49 9.91
CA GLY A 507 5.37 -18.21 10.97
C GLY A 507 4.10 -17.53 11.44
N MET A 508 3.84 -16.29 11.01
CA MET A 508 2.67 -15.54 11.45
C MET A 508 1.37 -16.06 10.83
N ILE A 509 0.30 -16.03 11.60
CA ILE A 509 -1.06 -16.39 11.18
C ILE A 509 -2.04 -15.23 11.45
N ALA A 510 -3.24 -15.30 10.90
CA ALA A 510 -4.25 -14.24 11.04
C ALA A 510 -4.62 -13.93 12.50
N GLY A 511 -4.61 -14.93 13.38
CA GLY A 511 -4.83 -14.76 14.83
C GLY A 511 -3.77 -13.85 15.47
N ASP A 512 -2.52 -13.98 15.05
CA ASP A 512 -1.42 -13.13 15.54
C ASP A 512 -1.62 -11.67 15.15
N ILE A 513 -2.11 -11.41 13.93
CA ILE A 513 -2.45 -10.06 13.47
C ILE A 513 -3.56 -9.48 14.34
N ALA A 514 -4.64 -10.25 14.57
CA ALA A 514 -5.76 -9.83 15.41
C ALA A 514 -5.33 -9.48 16.85
N ASP A 515 -4.40 -10.23 17.41
CA ASP A 515 -3.88 -10.00 18.78
C ASP A 515 -2.95 -8.78 18.88
N ARG A 516 -2.39 -8.28 17.77
CA ARG A 516 -1.56 -7.05 17.73
C ARG A 516 -2.37 -5.77 17.46
N ILE A 517 -3.65 -5.89 17.08
CA ILE A 517 -4.51 -4.72 16.86
C ILE A 517 -4.49 -3.74 18.04
N PRO A 518 -4.70 -4.16 19.33
CA PRO A 518 -4.72 -3.22 20.44
C PRO A 518 -3.42 -2.42 20.58
N ARG A 519 -2.26 -3.07 20.39
CA ARG A 519 -0.96 -2.40 20.45
C ARG A 519 -0.79 -1.43 19.29
N THR A 520 -1.22 -1.81 18.10
CA THR A 520 -1.17 -0.94 16.91
C THR A 520 -2.06 0.30 17.09
N LEU A 521 -3.23 0.15 17.71
CA LEU A 521 -4.13 1.26 18.04
C LEU A 521 -3.58 2.18 19.13
N GLN A 522 -2.83 1.63 20.08
CA GLN A 522 -2.23 2.41 21.16
C GLN A 522 -1.07 3.30 20.68
N GLY A 523 -0.35 2.88 19.63
CA GLY A 523 0.88 3.49 19.19
C GLY A 523 2.07 3.27 20.14
N ASP A 524 3.26 3.65 19.69
CA ASP A 524 4.41 3.70 20.57
C ASP A 524 4.23 4.89 21.52
N ARG A 525 3.88 4.63 22.78
CA ARG A 525 4.04 5.64 23.83
C ARG A 525 5.55 5.76 24.06
N SER A 526 6.16 6.77 23.44
CA SER A 526 7.54 7.21 23.75
C SER A 526 7.66 7.64 25.22
#